data_eefe5fc3e680d4499d13ed3048be0d97
#
_entry.id   eefe5fc3e680d4499d13ed3048be0d97
#
_cell.length_a   1.000
_cell.length_b   1.000
_cell.length_c   1.000
_cell.angle_alpha   90.00
_cell.angle_beta   90.00
_cell.angle_gamma   90.00
#
_symmetry.space_group_name_H-M   'P 1'
#
loop_
_entity.id
_entity.type
_entity.pdbx_description
1 polymer ?
#
loop_
_entity_poly.entity_id
_entity_poly.type
_entity_poly.pdbx_seq_one_letter_code
_entity_poly.pdbx_strand_id
1 'polypeptide(L)'
;MFQAGIKALMEDRTGGQMRSYRATDGMPRYDIDIRTERYEAFTKNAYIFDKEKNTNVALILSGSLHRQDAGYGYKLYDVDQWNGYASLMFETEFDKRNSLSTGLSLNYDDYDQSYKLSHTFDTLGARDKEIVPGAYVQYTYNWNDKLMIMAGLRADYSSVYGTFVTPRAHVKWAPNEIFNLRASAGKGYRATHALAENNYLLASSRRVVIDPDLDMEEAWNYGVSAALYIPLFHKTLNLNLEYYYTDFLRQMVVDMDSNPHEVHFTQLKGKSYSHTFQAEASYPFFKGFTLTAAYRLTDVKTTYGGVLRERPFVGRYKGLLTASYQTPLGIWQF
;
A
#
# COMPACT_ATOMS: atom_id res chain seq x y z
N MET A 1 7.14 0.30 28.27
CA MET A 1 7.88 0.80 27.08
C MET A 1 7.18 2.04 26.56
N PHE A 2 7.95 3.10 26.23
CA PHE A 2 7.39 4.33 25.65
C PHE A 2 8.21 4.73 24.42
N GLN A 3 7.54 5.11 23.34
CA GLN A 3 8.13 5.67 22.15
C GLN A 3 7.25 6.82 21.65
N ALA A 4 7.86 7.93 21.27
CA ALA A 4 7.16 9.06 20.65
C ALA A 4 8.00 9.60 19.49
N GLY A 5 7.36 10.18 18.50
CA GLY A 5 8.03 10.83 17.38
C GLY A 5 7.17 11.92 16.78
N ILE A 6 7.85 12.89 16.20
CA ILE A 6 7.26 13.95 15.38
C ILE A 6 7.99 14.01 14.05
N LYS A 7 7.28 14.38 12.98
CA LYS A 7 7.83 14.55 11.64
C LYS A 7 7.19 15.76 10.98
N ALA A 8 7.98 16.53 10.26
CA ALA A 8 7.51 17.61 9.40
C ALA A 8 8.11 17.42 8.00
N LEU A 9 7.29 17.62 6.98
CA LEU A 9 7.67 17.62 5.57
C LEU A 9 7.13 18.92 4.96
N MET A 10 7.97 19.64 4.24
CA MET A 10 7.61 20.77 3.40
C MET A 10 8.26 20.55 2.04
N GLU A 11 7.49 20.60 0.97
CA GLU A 11 7.96 20.33 -0.37
C GLU A 11 7.28 21.28 -1.35
N ASP A 12 8.10 21.95 -2.19
CA ASP A 12 7.63 22.75 -3.31
C ASP A 12 8.15 22.09 -4.61
N ARG A 13 7.25 21.71 -5.49
CA ARG A 13 7.55 21.11 -6.79
C ARG A 13 7.05 22.02 -7.89
N THR A 14 7.93 22.36 -8.82
CA THR A 14 7.59 23.15 -10.00
C THR A 14 7.90 22.38 -11.28
N GLY A 15 7.04 22.53 -12.28
CA GLY A 15 7.19 21.87 -13.58
C GLY A 15 6.50 22.67 -14.68
N GLY A 16 6.32 22.03 -15.85
CA GLY A 16 5.63 22.63 -16.98
C GLY A 16 6.57 23.04 -18.11
N GLN A 17 6.23 24.09 -18.85
CA GLN A 17 7.00 24.56 -20.00
C GLN A 17 8.29 25.26 -19.58
N MET A 18 9.38 25.07 -20.33
CA MET A 18 10.67 25.69 -20.05
C MET A 18 10.56 27.22 -20.12
N ARG A 19 11.36 27.94 -19.31
CA ARG A 19 11.42 29.42 -19.31
C ARG A 19 11.75 30.03 -20.67
N SER A 20 12.50 29.31 -21.53
CA SER A 20 12.82 29.71 -22.91
C SER A 20 11.65 29.57 -23.89
N TYR A 21 10.58 28.87 -23.50
CA TYR A 21 9.39 28.73 -24.35
C TYR A 21 8.67 30.10 -24.46
N ARG A 22 8.47 30.55 -25.69
CA ARG A 22 7.66 31.75 -25.97
C ARG A 22 6.34 31.29 -26.56
N ALA A 23 5.25 31.61 -25.86
CA ALA A 23 3.91 31.38 -26.40
C ALA A 23 3.73 32.23 -27.67
N THR A 24 3.37 31.61 -28.79
CA THR A 24 3.18 32.28 -30.07
C THR A 24 1.85 33.05 -30.15
N ASP A 25 0.86 32.71 -29.30
CA ASP A 25 -0.51 33.17 -29.42
C ASP A 25 -1.01 33.98 -28.22
N GLY A 26 -0.11 34.56 -27.43
CA GLY A 26 -0.49 35.33 -26.23
C GLY A 26 -1.06 34.48 -25.07
N MET A 27 -1.03 33.14 -25.21
CA MET A 27 -1.46 32.25 -24.15
C MET A 27 -0.42 32.23 -23.01
N PRO A 28 -0.85 32.18 -21.76
CA PRO A 28 0.07 32.03 -20.65
C PRO A 28 0.83 30.69 -20.76
N ARG A 29 2.07 30.71 -20.26
CA ARG A 29 2.89 29.49 -20.17
C ARG A 29 2.17 28.47 -19.27
N TYR A 30 2.23 27.19 -19.66
CA TYR A 30 1.73 26.10 -18.84
C TYR A 30 2.72 25.81 -17.71
N ASP A 31 2.30 26.06 -16.49
CA ASP A 31 3.09 25.81 -15.27
C ASP A 31 2.40 24.77 -14.40
N ILE A 32 3.20 23.96 -13.70
CA ILE A 32 2.76 23.04 -12.66
C ILE A 32 3.45 23.48 -11.37
N ASP A 33 2.64 23.78 -10.35
CA ASP A 33 3.12 24.17 -9.04
C ASP A 33 2.40 23.32 -7.99
N ILE A 34 3.15 22.59 -7.17
CA ILE A 34 2.61 21.72 -6.12
C ILE A 34 3.36 22.05 -4.83
N ARG A 35 2.63 22.56 -3.86
CA ARG A 35 3.13 22.80 -2.51
C ARG A 35 2.51 21.80 -1.56
N THR A 36 3.34 21.12 -0.78
CA THR A 36 2.91 20.11 0.19
C THR A 36 3.50 20.42 1.56
N GLU A 37 2.65 20.43 2.58
CA GLU A 37 3.03 20.51 3.98
C GLU A 37 2.42 19.32 4.72
N ARG A 38 3.24 18.59 5.51
CA ARG A 38 2.76 17.45 6.30
C ARG A 38 3.42 17.43 7.67
N TYR A 39 2.60 17.36 8.71
CA TYR A 39 3.02 17.25 10.08
C TYR A 39 2.44 15.99 10.67
N GLU A 40 3.28 15.19 11.34
CA GLU A 40 2.89 13.93 11.95
C GLU A 40 3.40 13.86 13.38
N ALA A 41 2.60 13.27 14.26
CA ALA A 41 3.02 12.94 15.62
C ALA A 41 2.46 11.58 16.02
N PHE A 42 3.22 10.82 16.79
CA PHE A 42 2.76 9.55 17.32
C PHE A 42 3.31 9.26 18.70
N THR A 43 2.58 8.45 19.46
CA THR A 43 3.07 7.81 20.68
C THR A 43 2.71 6.32 20.67
N LYS A 44 3.62 5.50 21.19
CA LYS A 44 3.40 4.07 21.45
C LYS A 44 3.73 3.80 22.90
N ASN A 45 2.76 3.31 23.64
CA ASN A 45 2.86 3.01 25.05
C ASN A 45 2.55 1.55 25.27
N ALA A 46 3.40 0.80 25.94
CA ALA A 46 3.15 -0.60 26.25
C ALA A 46 3.47 -0.87 27.72
N TYR A 47 2.58 -1.62 28.35
CA TYR A 47 2.77 -2.12 29.71
C TYR A 47 2.69 -3.64 29.70
N ILE A 48 3.71 -4.28 30.25
CA ILE A 48 3.83 -5.74 30.35
C ILE A 48 3.41 -6.13 31.76
N PHE A 49 2.32 -6.88 31.88
CA PHE A 49 1.79 -7.38 33.15
C PHE A 49 2.48 -8.66 33.57
N ASP A 50 2.75 -9.56 32.62
CA ASP A 50 3.38 -10.85 32.85
C ASP A 50 4.40 -11.11 31.74
N LYS A 51 5.69 -11.23 32.14
CA LYS A 51 6.79 -11.48 31.20
C LYS A 51 6.85 -12.93 30.74
N GLU A 52 6.38 -13.88 31.57
CA GLU A 52 6.41 -15.30 31.21
C GLU A 52 5.37 -15.64 30.17
N LYS A 53 4.21 -15.00 30.26
CA LYS A 53 3.09 -15.17 29.30
C LYS A 53 3.03 -14.07 28.25
N ASN A 54 4.04 -13.21 28.16
CA ASN A 54 4.03 -12.04 27.27
C ASN A 54 2.72 -11.24 27.36
N THR A 55 2.05 -11.25 28.54
CA THR A 55 0.77 -10.53 28.70
C THR A 55 1.03 -9.05 28.77
N ASN A 56 0.54 -8.34 27.78
CA ASN A 56 0.76 -6.91 27.65
C ASN A 56 -0.45 -6.16 27.08
N VAL A 57 -0.47 -4.87 27.36
CA VAL A 57 -1.37 -3.91 26.73
C VAL A 57 -0.54 -2.83 26.04
N ALA A 58 -0.89 -2.51 24.82
CA ALA A 58 -0.27 -1.42 24.06
C ALA A 58 -1.32 -0.42 23.60
N LEU A 59 -1.01 0.88 23.77
CA LEU A 59 -1.79 2.00 23.24
C LEU A 59 -0.93 2.74 22.22
N ILE A 60 -1.44 2.82 21.00
CA ILE A 60 -0.86 3.59 19.90
C ILE A 60 -1.78 4.76 19.60
N LEU A 61 -1.22 5.96 19.61
CA LEU A 61 -1.92 7.19 19.18
C LEU A 61 -1.08 7.83 18.09
N SER A 62 -1.70 8.22 17.00
CA SER A 62 -1.06 9.02 15.96
C SER A 62 -2.01 10.04 15.38
N GLY A 63 -1.46 11.14 14.88
CA GLY A 63 -2.20 12.16 14.16
C GLY A 63 -1.34 12.77 13.07
N SER A 64 -1.97 13.16 11.99
CA SER A 64 -1.32 13.91 10.91
C SER A 64 -2.19 15.03 10.39
N LEU A 65 -1.53 16.11 9.97
CA LEU A 65 -2.08 17.20 9.18
C LEU A 65 -1.35 17.19 7.84
N HIS A 66 -2.09 17.14 6.74
CA HIS A 66 -1.57 17.22 5.39
C HIS A 66 -2.29 18.31 4.63
N ARG A 67 -1.52 19.23 4.03
CA ARG A 67 -1.99 20.28 3.15
C ARG A 67 -1.30 20.15 1.81
N GLN A 68 -2.05 20.25 0.75
CA GLN A 68 -1.51 20.27 -0.59
C GLN A 68 -2.27 21.29 -1.44
N ASP A 69 -1.53 22.24 -2.00
CA ASP A 69 -2.01 23.17 -3.01
C ASP A 69 -1.37 22.76 -4.34
N ALA A 70 -2.17 22.33 -5.31
CA ALA A 70 -1.68 21.81 -6.58
C ALA A 70 -2.32 22.52 -7.77
N GLY A 71 -1.49 23.23 -8.54
CA GLY A 71 -1.86 23.89 -9.80
C GLY A 71 -1.32 23.14 -11.01
N TYR A 72 -2.19 22.89 -12.00
CA TYR A 72 -1.84 22.27 -13.28
C TYR A 72 -2.37 23.15 -14.42
N GLY A 73 -1.70 24.27 -14.66
CA GLY A 73 -2.19 25.32 -15.55
C GLY A 73 -3.51 25.93 -15.02
N TYR A 74 -4.63 25.66 -15.69
CA TYR A 74 -5.95 26.15 -15.26
C TYR A 74 -6.69 25.23 -14.28
N LYS A 75 -6.18 24.02 -14.07
CA LYS A 75 -6.78 23.06 -13.15
C LYS A 75 -6.13 23.16 -11.79
N LEU A 76 -6.94 23.06 -10.75
CA LEU A 76 -6.49 23.18 -9.37
C LEU A 76 -7.01 22.02 -8.56
N TYR A 77 -6.23 21.60 -7.58
CA TYR A 77 -6.62 20.69 -6.54
C TYR A 77 -5.95 21.08 -5.24
N ASP A 78 -6.73 21.49 -4.28
CA ASP A 78 -6.26 21.88 -2.96
C ASP A 78 -6.94 21.00 -1.91
N VAL A 79 -6.19 20.54 -0.92
CA VAL A 79 -6.71 19.66 0.13
C VAL A 79 -6.07 19.96 1.48
N ASP A 80 -6.92 20.07 2.50
CA ASP A 80 -6.57 19.99 3.91
C ASP A 80 -7.10 18.68 4.49
N GLN A 81 -6.19 17.78 4.89
CA GLN A 81 -6.54 16.51 5.51
C GLN A 81 -6.10 16.48 6.97
N TRP A 82 -7.00 16.06 7.84
CA TRP A 82 -6.73 15.70 9.23
C TRP A 82 -6.94 14.20 9.41
N ASN A 83 -5.94 13.50 9.89
CA ASN A 83 -6.06 12.11 10.26
C ASN A 83 -5.72 11.92 11.74
N GLY A 84 -6.55 11.14 12.44
CA GLY A 84 -6.33 10.71 13.81
C GLY A 84 -6.51 9.20 13.95
N TYR A 85 -5.58 8.53 14.58
CA TYR A 85 -5.64 7.09 14.81
C TYR A 85 -5.36 6.74 16.27
N ALA A 86 -6.20 5.90 16.85
CA ALA A 86 -6.01 5.30 18.16
C ALA A 86 -6.15 3.77 18.07
N SER A 87 -5.28 3.04 18.73
CA SER A 87 -5.37 1.57 18.82
C SER A 87 -4.98 1.10 20.20
N LEU A 88 -5.86 0.35 20.83
CA LEU A 88 -5.63 -0.36 22.09
C LEU A 88 -5.53 -1.85 21.80
N MET A 89 -4.40 -2.45 22.13
CA MET A 89 -4.08 -3.84 21.84
C MET A 89 -3.82 -4.59 23.14
N PHE A 90 -4.32 -5.81 23.23
CA PHE A 90 -4.03 -6.76 24.29
C PHE A 90 -3.46 -8.04 23.68
N GLU A 91 -2.35 -8.51 24.22
CA GLU A 91 -1.70 -9.74 23.80
C GLU A 91 -1.39 -10.62 25.00
N THR A 92 -1.53 -11.93 24.82
CA THR A 92 -1.17 -12.92 25.83
C THR A 92 -0.81 -14.27 25.20
N GLU A 93 0.11 -14.99 25.81
CA GLU A 93 0.42 -16.37 25.52
C GLU A 93 -0.23 -17.25 26.59
N PHE A 94 -1.15 -18.13 26.20
CA PHE A 94 -1.75 -19.10 27.12
C PHE A 94 -0.75 -20.17 27.50
N ASP A 95 0.06 -20.57 26.54
CA ASP A 95 1.19 -21.48 26.66
C ASP A 95 2.18 -21.24 25.51
N LYS A 96 3.27 -22.03 25.44
CA LYS A 96 4.32 -21.93 24.40
C LYS A 96 3.82 -22.13 22.95
N ARG A 97 2.60 -22.60 22.79
CA ARG A 97 2.02 -22.91 21.48
C ARG A 97 0.86 -21.98 21.11
N ASN A 98 0.20 -21.40 22.08
CA ASN A 98 -1.07 -20.73 21.89
C ASN A 98 -1.00 -19.27 22.33
N SER A 99 -1.20 -18.35 21.42
CA SER A 99 -1.26 -16.92 21.72
C SER A 99 -2.51 -16.25 21.14
N LEU A 100 -2.98 -15.23 21.85
CA LEU A 100 -4.13 -14.41 21.48
C LEU A 100 -3.69 -12.95 21.40
N SER A 101 -4.08 -12.29 20.33
CA SER A 101 -4.03 -10.83 20.20
C SER A 101 -5.42 -10.31 19.90
N THR A 102 -5.87 -9.31 20.64
CA THR A 102 -7.17 -8.64 20.40
C THR A 102 -7.01 -7.14 20.61
N GLY A 103 -7.90 -6.37 20.03
CA GLY A 103 -7.81 -4.92 20.20
C GLY A 103 -8.96 -4.15 19.61
N LEU A 104 -9.00 -2.89 20.00
CA LEU A 104 -9.92 -1.87 19.52
C LEU A 104 -9.14 -0.81 18.76
N SER A 105 -9.75 -0.25 17.75
CA SER A 105 -9.16 0.88 17.01
C SER A 105 -10.20 1.92 16.67
N LEU A 106 -9.74 3.14 16.48
CA LEU A 106 -10.52 4.25 15.96
C LEU A 106 -9.67 4.98 14.93
N ASN A 107 -10.18 5.12 13.72
CA ASN A 107 -9.61 6.00 12.70
C ASN A 107 -10.58 7.15 12.44
N TYR A 108 -10.02 8.35 12.31
CA TYR A 108 -10.74 9.58 11.95
C TYR A 108 -10.04 10.23 10.79
N ASP A 109 -10.75 10.49 9.71
CA ASP A 109 -10.29 11.23 8.54
C ASP A 109 -11.25 12.38 8.24
N ASP A 110 -10.70 13.56 7.96
CA ASP A 110 -11.43 14.76 7.52
C ASP A 110 -10.67 15.32 6.32
N TYR A 111 -11.28 15.23 5.15
CA TYR A 111 -10.78 15.80 3.90
C TYR A 111 -11.62 17.02 3.52
N ASP A 112 -11.01 18.20 3.55
CA ASP A 112 -11.60 19.43 3.01
C ASP A 112 -10.90 19.75 1.70
N GLN A 113 -11.63 19.60 0.58
CA GLN A 113 -11.07 19.66 -0.76
C GLN A 113 -11.73 20.78 -1.56
N SER A 114 -10.92 21.49 -2.33
CA SER A 114 -11.39 22.39 -3.37
C SER A 114 -10.73 22.03 -4.70
N TYR A 115 -11.49 22.05 -5.78
CA TYR A 115 -10.96 21.66 -7.08
C TYR A 115 -11.63 22.37 -8.24
N LYS A 116 -10.85 22.58 -9.29
CA LYS A 116 -11.25 23.12 -10.57
C LYS A 116 -10.77 22.17 -11.66
N LEU A 117 -11.70 21.46 -12.28
CA LEU A 117 -11.38 20.32 -13.17
C LEU A 117 -11.37 20.69 -14.66
N SER A 118 -11.75 21.93 -15.02
CA SER A 118 -11.84 22.38 -16.39
C SER A 118 -11.48 23.86 -16.54
N HIS A 119 -11.53 24.38 -17.76
CA HIS A 119 -11.32 25.81 -18.03
C HIS A 119 -12.46 26.72 -17.56
N THR A 120 -13.52 26.19 -16.96
CA THR A 120 -14.56 26.98 -16.31
C THR A 120 -14.02 27.70 -15.09
N PHE A 121 -14.63 28.84 -14.73
CA PHE A 121 -14.16 29.64 -13.60
C PHE A 121 -14.64 29.08 -12.25
N ASP A 122 -15.54 28.10 -12.25
CA ASP A 122 -16.12 27.56 -11.03
C ASP A 122 -15.14 26.63 -10.31
N THR A 123 -14.87 26.96 -9.04
CA THR A 123 -14.19 26.08 -8.11
C THR A 123 -15.25 25.35 -7.30
N LEU A 124 -15.15 24.03 -7.24
CA LEU A 124 -16.04 23.18 -6.46
C LEU A 124 -15.36 22.82 -5.15
N GLY A 125 -16.13 22.68 -4.09
CA GLY A 125 -15.66 22.19 -2.80
C GLY A 125 -16.33 20.90 -2.43
N ALA A 126 -15.63 20.04 -1.74
CA ALA A 126 -16.15 18.82 -1.14
C ALA A 126 -15.47 18.57 0.19
N ARG A 127 -16.23 18.13 1.18
CA ARG A 127 -15.71 17.75 2.48
C ARG A 127 -16.20 16.38 2.86
N ASP A 128 -15.27 15.46 3.07
CA ASP A 128 -15.54 14.07 3.45
C ASP A 128 -15.02 13.84 4.86
N LYS A 129 -15.90 13.41 5.75
CA LYS A 129 -15.55 13.03 7.11
C LYS A 129 -15.87 11.57 7.32
N GLU A 130 -14.89 10.82 7.77
CA GLU A 130 -15.04 9.41 8.05
C GLU A 130 -14.55 9.09 9.46
N ILE A 131 -15.36 8.31 10.18
CA ILE A 131 -15.02 7.75 11.49
C ILE A 131 -15.15 6.24 11.38
N VAL A 132 -14.07 5.52 11.72
CA VAL A 132 -14.02 4.06 11.60
C VAL A 132 -13.57 3.45 12.93
N PRO A 133 -14.51 3.18 13.88
CA PRO A 133 -14.25 2.28 14.98
C PRO A 133 -14.10 0.84 14.46
N GLY A 134 -13.23 0.08 15.09
CA GLY A 134 -12.98 -1.31 14.72
C GLY A 134 -12.54 -2.16 15.90
N ALA A 135 -12.76 -3.46 15.79
CA ALA A 135 -12.29 -4.45 16.75
C ALA A 135 -11.72 -5.66 16.00
N TYR A 136 -10.73 -6.31 16.59
CA TYR A 136 -10.16 -7.52 16.02
C TYR A 136 -9.84 -8.56 17.08
N VAL A 137 -9.82 -9.80 16.63
CA VAL A 137 -9.29 -10.95 17.36
C VAL A 137 -8.40 -11.77 16.44
N GLN A 138 -7.26 -12.20 16.93
CA GLN A 138 -6.31 -13.03 16.22
C GLN A 138 -5.81 -14.11 17.17
N TYR A 139 -5.83 -15.35 16.71
CA TYR A 139 -5.28 -16.48 17.39
C TYR A 139 -4.12 -17.08 16.60
N THR A 140 -3.04 -17.43 17.31
CA THR A 140 -1.86 -18.05 16.73
C THR A 140 -1.56 -19.35 17.45
N TYR A 141 -1.42 -20.42 16.66
CA TYR A 141 -0.94 -21.71 17.11
C TYR A 141 0.46 -21.96 16.55
N ASN A 142 1.42 -22.26 17.42
CA ASN A 142 2.81 -22.55 17.07
C ASN A 142 3.19 -23.96 17.54
N TRP A 143 3.47 -24.86 16.61
CA TRP A 143 3.96 -26.20 16.93
C TRP A 143 5.47 -26.28 16.71
N ASN A 144 6.22 -26.03 17.80
CA ASN A 144 7.68 -26.17 17.86
C ASN A 144 8.40 -25.43 16.70
N ASP A 145 7.92 -24.27 16.31
CA ASP A 145 8.40 -23.43 15.19
C ASP A 145 8.37 -24.12 13.81
N LYS A 146 7.96 -25.38 13.75
CA LYS A 146 7.82 -26.14 12.51
C LYS A 146 6.52 -25.88 11.78
N LEU A 147 5.44 -25.64 12.53
CA LEU A 147 4.15 -25.26 11.98
C LEU A 147 3.57 -24.13 12.79
N MET A 148 3.31 -23.00 12.15
CA MET A 148 2.58 -21.89 12.75
C MET A 148 1.31 -21.62 11.94
N ILE A 149 0.18 -21.55 12.60
CA ILE A 149 -1.11 -21.21 12.01
C ILE A 149 -1.64 -19.98 12.74
N MET A 150 -1.95 -18.94 11.99
CA MET A 150 -2.58 -17.72 12.50
C MET A 150 -3.90 -17.51 11.78
N ALA A 151 -4.96 -17.26 12.54
CA ALA A 151 -6.25 -16.85 12.02
C ALA A 151 -6.72 -15.59 12.75
N GLY A 152 -7.26 -14.65 12.02
CA GLY A 152 -7.75 -13.39 12.56
C GLY A 152 -9.03 -12.93 11.87
N LEU A 153 -9.85 -12.25 12.65
CA LEU A 153 -11.06 -11.60 12.19
C LEU A 153 -11.08 -10.17 12.71
N ARG A 154 -11.33 -9.22 11.84
CA ARG A 154 -11.53 -7.83 12.20
C ARG A 154 -12.86 -7.35 11.64
N ALA A 155 -13.61 -6.59 12.43
CA ALA A 155 -14.82 -5.90 12.05
C ALA A 155 -14.63 -4.40 12.27
N ASP A 156 -14.99 -3.62 11.27
CA ASP A 156 -14.94 -2.16 11.28
C ASP A 156 -16.30 -1.60 10.85
N TYR A 157 -16.63 -0.43 11.34
CA TYR A 157 -17.80 0.33 10.92
C TYR A 157 -17.35 1.70 10.40
N SER A 158 -17.51 1.93 9.11
CA SER A 158 -17.30 3.27 8.53
C SER A 158 -18.59 4.07 8.62
N SER A 159 -18.49 5.34 9.05
CA SER A 159 -19.61 6.27 9.03
C SER A 159 -20.12 6.59 7.61
N VAL A 160 -19.31 6.31 6.59
CA VAL A 160 -19.61 6.54 5.16
C VAL A 160 -20.05 5.26 4.46
N TYR A 161 -19.29 4.15 4.66
CA TYR A 161 -19.45 2.91 3.87
C TYR A 161 -20.16 1.78 4.66
N GLY A 162 -20.48 1.99 5.95
CA GLY A 162 -21.12 0.98 6.78
C GLY A 162 -20.18 -0.09 7.33
N THR A 163 -20.68 -1.27 7.61
CA THR A 163 -19.94 -2.36 8.28
C THR A 163 -19.22 -3.24 7.27
N PHE A 164 -17.97 -3.58 7.56
CA PHE A 164 -17.18 -4.53 6.80
C PHE A 164 -16.33 -5.42 7.71
N VAL A 165 -16.04 -6.63 7.20
CA VAL A 165 -15.31 -7.65 7.95
C VAL A 165 -14.13 -8.14 7.13
N THR A 166 -12.94 -8.20 7.77
CA THR A 166 -11.68 -8.59 7.16
C THR A 166 -11.13 -9.86 7.82
N PRO A 167 -11.51 -11.06 7.32
CA PRO A 167 -10.86 -12.31 7.73
C PRO A 167 -9.47 -12.39 7.14
N ARG A 168 -8.53 -13.00 7.91
CA ARG A 168 -7.19 -13.32 7.44
C ARG A 168 -6.69 -14.63 8.05
N ALA A 169 -5.88 -15.36 7.30
CA ALA A 169 -5.20 -16.55 7.77
C ALA A 169 -3.78 -16.61 7.20
N HIS A 170 -2.86 -17.10 8.00
CA HIS A 170 -1.49 -17.36 7.59
C HIS A 170 -1.05 -18.73 8.13
N VAL A 171 -0.33 -19.46 7.30
CA VAL A 171 0.31 -20.73 7.68
C VAL A 171 1.78 -20.63 7.33
N LYS A 172 2.65 -20.97 8.26
CA LYS A 172 4.07 -21.18 8.04
C LYS A 172 4.39 -22.64 8.35
N TRP A 173 5.05 -23.32 7.42
CA TRP A 173 5.51 -24.68 7.61
C TRP A 173 7.00 -24.77 7.27
N ALA A 174 7.80 -25.07 8.30
CA ALA A 174 9.25 -25.18 8.22
C ALA A 174 9.68 -26.51 8.88
N PRO A 175 9.51 -27.67 8.17
CA PRO A 175 9.79 -28.98 8.74
C PRO A 175 11.27 -29.17 9.09
N ASN A 176 12.16 -28.45 8.42
CA ASN A 176 13.60 -28.48 8.61
C ASN A 176 14.22 -27.09 8.25
N GLU A 177 15.53 -26.97 8.41
CA GLU A 177 16.27 -25.72 8.13
C GLU A 177 16.41 -25.38 6.64
N ILE A 178 16.16 -26.36 5.76
CA ILE A 178 16.31 -26.20 4.30
C ILE A 178 15.06 -25.62 3.66
N PHE A 179 13.89 -25.90 4.21
CA PHE A 179 12.61 -25.59 3.58
C PHE A 179 11.68 -24.81 4.49
N ASN A 180 11.15 -23.70 3.99
CA ASN A 180 10.16 -22.88 4.67
C ASN A 180 9.06 -22.48 3.66
N LEU A 181 7.85 -22.97 3.88
CA LEU A 181 6.66 -22.65 3.10
C LEU A 181 5.76 -21.71 3.92
N ARG A 182 5.24 -20.68 3.27
CA ARG A 182 4.21 -19.81 3.84
C ARG A 182 3.03 -19.70 2.88
N ALA A 183 1.84 -19.74 3.43
CA ALA A 183 0.61 -19.46 2.71
C ALA A 183 -0.19 -18.42 3.47
N SER A 184 -0.86 -17.55 2.74
CA SER A 184 -1.71 -16.49 3.32
C SER A 184 -2.97 -16.30 2.50
N ALA A 185 -4.05 -15.96 3.16
CA ALA A 185 -5.29 -15.51 2.56
C ALA A 185 -5.91 -14.43 3.43
N GLY A 186 -6.43 -13.37 2.81
CA GLY A 186 -7.07 -12.29 3.56
C GLY A 186 -7.89 -11.38 2.67
N LYS A 187 -8.90 -10.77 3.27
CA LYS A 187 -9.75 -9.76 2.65
C LYS A 187 -9.28 -8.38 3.10
N GLY A 188 -9.32 -7.41 2.21
CA GLY A 188 -8.96 -6.02 2.51
C GLY A 188 -9.99 -5.05 1.94
N TYR A 189 -10.07 -3.89 2.58
CA TYR A 189 -10.90 -2.76 2.18
C TYR A 189 -10.08 -1.49 2.17
N ARG A 190 -10.43 -0.55 1.29
CA ARG A 190 -9.82 0.76 1.20
C ARG A 190 -10.85 1.81 0.79
N ALA A 191 -10.93 2.91 1.53
CA ALA A 191 -11.68 4.09 1.10
C ALA A 191 -11.09 4.67 -0.20
N THR A 192 -11.94 5.20 -1.07
CA THR A 192 -11.56 5.68 -2.39
C THR A 192 -11.55 7.20 -2.42
N HIS A 193 -10.40 7.80 -2.72
CA HIS A 193 -10.25 9.26 -2.86
C HIS A 193 -9.71 9.58 -4.26
N ALA A 194 -10.64 9.73 -5.23
CA ALA A 194 -10.31 9.85 -6.66
C ALA A 194 -9.24 10.91 -6.97
N LEU A 195 -9.42 12.14 -6.48
CA LEU A 195 -8.49 13.24 -6.76
C LEU A 195 -7.25 13.20 -5.86
N ALA A 196 -7.37 12.86 -4.59
CA ALA A 196 -6.21 12.77 -3.69
C ALA A 196 -5.17 11.76 -4.17
N GLU A 197 -5.64 10.64 -4.76
CA GLU A 197 -4.76 9.59 -5.28
C GLU A 197 -4.27 9.84 -6.70
N ASN A 198 -4.97 10.66 -7.48
CA ASN A 198 -4.77 10.79 -8.93
C ASN A 198 -4.73 12.24 -9.43
N ASN A 199 -4.41 13.23 -8.58
CA ASN A 199 -4.38 14.64 -8.97
C ASN A 199 -3.38 14.93 -10.11
N TYR A 200 -2.34 14.11 -10.27
CA TYR A 200 -1.38 14.21 -11.38
C TYR A 200 -2.05 14.10 -12.77
N LEU A 201 -3.24 13.48 -12.86
CA LEU A 201 -4.01 13.41 -14.11
C LEU A 201 -4.57 14.76 -14.53
N LEU A 202 -4.62 15.74 -13.62
CA LEU A 202 -4.98 17.12 -13.94
C LEU A 202 -3.94 17.80 -14.85
N ALA A 203 -2.71 17.27 -14.89
CA ALA A 203 -1.66 17.75 -15.81
C ALA A 203 -2.01 17.52 -17.29
N SER A 204 -2.95 16.63 -17.59
CA SER A 204 -3.42 16.39 -18.96
C SER A 204 -4.51 17.40 -19.37
N SER A 205 -4.70 17.61 -20.69
CA SER A 205 -5.78 18.43 -21.24
C SER A 205 -7.17 17.77 -21.12
N ARG A 206 -7.25 16.52 -20.69
CA ARG A 206 -8.48 15.75 -20.60
C ARG A 206 -9.43 16.31 -19.55
N ARG A 207 -10.73 16.23 -19.82
CA ARG A 207 -11.76 16.53 -18.83
C ARG A 207 -11.83 15.38 -17.81
N VAL A 208 -11.84 15.71 -16.54
CA VAL A 208 -11.99 14.73 -15.46
C VAL A 208 -13.49 14.53 -15.18
N VAL A 209 -13.92 13.28 -15.16
CA VAL A 209 -15.28 12.86 -14.84
C VAL A 209 -15.20 11.84 -13.71
N ILE A 210 -15.88 12.12 -12.61
CA ILE A 210 -15.89 11.27 -11.42
C ILE A 210 -17.32 10.78 -11.21
N ASP A 211 -17.52 9.47 -11.22
CA ASP A 211 -18.82 8.87 -10.92
C ASP A 211 -19.20 9.20 -9.47
N PRO A 212 -20.43 9.63 -9.22
CA PRO A 212 -20.89 9.95 -7.86
C PRO A 212 -21.05 8.72 -6.98
N ASP A 213 -21.16 7.53 -7.57
CA ASP A 213 -21.42 6.25 -6.90
C ASP A 213 -20.14 5.44 -6.64
N LEU A 214 -18.97 6.11 -6.50
CA LEU A 214 -17.74 5.43 -6.12
C LEU A 214 -17.88 4.86 -4.71
N ASP A 215 -17.65 3.56 -4.60
CA ASP A 215 -17.70 2.81 -3.33
C ASP A 215 -16.28 2.45 -2.87
N MET A 216 -16.19 1.94 -1.65
CA MET A 216 -14.96 1.44 -1.07
C MET A 216 -14.38 0.29 -1.92
N GLU A 217 -13.07 0.26 -2.10
CA GLU A 217 -12.41 -0.87 -2.75
C GLU A 217 -12.39 -2.08 -1.82
N GLU A 218 -12.58 -3.25 -2.41
CA GLU A 218 -12.63 -4.53 -1.72
C GLU A 218 -11.90 -5.59 -2.54
N ALA A 219 -10.98 -6.31 -1.89
CA ALA A 219 -10.21 -7.36 -2.55
C ALA A 219 -9.91 -8.53 -1.63
N TRP A 220 -9.83 -9.73 -2.22
CA TRP A 220 -9.18 -10.88 -1.63
C TRP A 220 -7.73 -10.96 -2.12
N ASN A 221 -6.81 -11.25 -1.21
CA ASN A 221 -5.43 -11.55 -1.53
C ASN A 221 -5.07 -12.95 -1.05
N TYR A 222 -4.43 -13.73 -1.93
CA TYR A 222 -3.91 -15.06 -1.66
C TYR A 222 -2.43 -15.07 -1.99
N GLY A 223 -1.62 -15.61 -1.09
CA GLY A 223 -0.18 -15.66 -1.25
C GLY A 223 0.41 -17.01 -0.87
N VAL A 224 1.38 -17.47 -1.65
CA VAL A 224 2.23 -18.61 -1.30
C VAL A 224 3.68 -18.22 -1.54
N SER A 225 4.54 -18.48 -0.56
CA SER A 225 5.99 -18.28 -0.72
C SER A 225 6.76 -19.47 -0.16
N ALA A 226 7.85 -19.83 -0.86
CA ALA A 226 8.76 -20.89 -0.45
C ALA A 226 10.19 -20.37 -0.43
N ALA A 227 10.87 -20.54 0.71
CA ALA A 227 12.29 -20.30 0.84
C ALA A 227 13.03 -21.63 0.99
N LEU A 228 14.06 -21.84 0.14
CA LEU A 228 14.90 -23.04 0.14
C LEU A 228 16.36 -22.63 0.35
N TYR A 229 17.01 -23.26 1.30
CA TYR A 229 18.42 -23.08 1.65
C TYR A 229 19.19 -24.34 1.27
N ILE A 230 19.56 -24.45 0.00
CA ILE A 230 20.11 -25.67 -0.59
C ILE A 230 21.64 -25.70 -0.42
N PRO A 231 22.21 -26.63 0.33
CA PRO A 231 23.65 -26.81 0.37
C PRO A 231 24.18 -27.19 -1.01
N LEU A 232 25.10 -26.38 -1.56
CA LEU A 232 25.69 -26.59 -2.88
C LEU A 232 27.17 -26.20 -2.84
N PHE A 233 28.11 -27.12 -3.19
CA PHE A 233 29.54 -26.89 -3.25
C PHE A 233 30.13 -26.14 -2.04
N HIS A 234 29.83 -26.60 -0.82
CA HIS A 234 30.27 -25.99 0.48
C HIS A 234 29.69 -24.61 0.78
N LYS A 235 28.68 -24.16 0.03
CA LYS A 235 27.95 -22.92 0.22
C LYS A 235 26.45 -23.20 0.23
N THR A 236 25.66 -22.20 0.53
CA THR A 236 24.21 -22.33 0.51
C THR A 236 23.63 -21.49 -0.63
N LEU A 237 22.91 -22.13 -1.53
CA LEU A 237 22.04 -21.46 -2.49
C LEU A 237 20.75 -21.07 -1.77
N ASN A 238 20.45 -19.78 -1.72
CA ASN A 238 19.18 -19.26 -1.22
C ASN A 238 18.25 -19.07 -2.42
N LEU A 239 17.14 -19.80 -2.43
CA LEU A 239 16.11 -19.69 -3.46
C LEU A 239 14.79 -19.27 -2.80
N ASN A 240 14.24 -18.14 -3.23
CA ASN A 240 12.94 -17.62 -2.81
C ASN A 240 11.99 -17.67 -4.00
N LEU A 241 10.83 -18.27 -3.81
CA LEU A 241 9.74 -18.33 -4.78
C LEU A 241 8.50 -17.74 -4.15
N GLU A 242 7.82 -16.85 -4.86
CA GLU A 242 6.64 -16.18 -4.36
C GLU A 242 5.57 -16.11 -5.44
N TYR A 243 4.34 -16.35 -5.07
CA TYR A 243 3.18 -16.15 -5.91
C TYR A 243 2.07 -15.50 -5.13
N TYR A 244 1.52 -14.42 -5.69
CA TYR A 244 0.37 -13.71 -5.15
C TYR A 244 -0.72 -13.57 -6.19
N TYR A 245 -1.95 -13.77 -5.75
CA TYR A 245 -3.16 -13.51 -6.51
C TYR A 245 -4.04 -12.53 -5.73
N THR A 246 -4.45 -11.44 -6.38
CA THR A 246 -5.41 -10.48 -5.83
C THR A 246 -6.62 -10.44 -6.73
N ASP A 247 -7.80 -10.65 -6.14
CA ASP A 247 -9.10 -10.57 -6.81
C ASP A 247 -9.86 -9.35 -6.27
N PHE A 248 -10.11 -8.37 -7.13
CA PHE A 248 -10.81 -7.15 -6.77
C PHE A 248 -12.31 -7.36 -6.96
N LEU A 249 -13.06 -7.36 -5.86
CA LEU A 249 -14.52 -7.43 -5.87
C LEU A 249 -15.13 -6.08 -6.18
N ARG A 250 -14.55 -5.00 -5.64
CA ARG A 250 -14.88 -3.60 -5.90
C ARG A 250 -13.59 -2.82 -6.06
N GLN A 251 -13.54 -1.94 -7.05
CA GLN A 251 -12.36 -1.13 -7.34
C GLN A 251 -12.76 0.13 -8.07
N MET A 252 -12.12 1.24 -7.77
CA MET A 252 -12.15 2.41 -8.62
C MET A 252 -11.31 2.15 -9.87
N VAL A 253 -11.91 2.31 -11.03
CA VAL A 253 -11.25 2.16 -12.33
C VAL A 253 -11.02 3.54 -12.93
N VAL A 254 -9.78 3.82 -13.30
CA VAL A 254 -9.39 5.05 -14.01
C VAL A 254 -9.32 4.72 -15.50
N ASP A 255 -10.34 5.10 -16.24
CA ASP A 255 -10.41 4.85 -17.68
C ASP A 255 -9.94 6.09 -18.47
N MET A 256 -8.84 5.93 -19.19
CA MET A 256 -8.23 6.96 -20.05
C MET A 256 -8.30 6.60 -21.54
N ASP A 257 -8.80 5.42 -21.87
CA ASP A 257 -8.72 4.86 -23.21
C ASP A 257 -10.07 4.87 -23.95
N SER A 258 -11.19 4.81 -23.22
CA SER A 258 -12.52 4.81 -23.83
C SER A 258 -12.86 6.14 -24.50
N ASN A 259 -12.35 7.27 -23.98
CA ASN A 259 -12.47 8.58 -24.58
C ASN A 259 -11.12 9.34 -24.50
N PRO A 260 -10.49 9.70 -25.64
CA PRO A 260 -9.20 10.38 -25.62
C PRO A 260 -9.23 11.79 -25.00
N HIS A 261 -10.42 12.40 -24.88
CA HIS A 261 -10.61 13.74 -24.32
C HIS A 261 -11.04 13.73 -22.84
N GLU A 262 -11.22 12.56 -22.21
CA GLU A 262 -11.72 12.41 -20.86
C GLU A 262 -10.88 11.42 -20.04
N VAL A 263 -10.93 11.59 -18.74
CA VAL A 263 -10.48 10.62 -17.74
C VAL A 263 -11.70 10.31 -16.88
N HIS A 264 -12.13 9.06 -16.89
CA HIS A 264 -13.29 8.62 -16.11
C HIS A 264 -12.84 7.83 -14.89
N PHE A 265 -13.31 8.26 -13.73
CA PHE A 265 -13.22 7.50 -12.49
C PHE A 265 -14.55 6.79 -12.27
N THR A 266 -14.57 5.49 -12.47
CA THR A 266 -15.80 4.69 -12.44
C THR A 266 -15.67 3.53 -11.47
N GLN A 267 -16.80 3.03 -10.98
CA GLN A 267 -16.83 1.78 -10.22
C GLN A 267 -16.60 0.59 -11.17
N LEU A 268 -15.79 -0.38 -10.74
CA LEU A 268 -15.54 -1.61 -11.49
C LEU A 268 -16.86 -2.32 -11.86
N LYS A 269 -17.07 -2.55 -13.15
CA LYS A 269 -18.18 -3.33 -13.72
C LYS A 269 -17.61 -4.52 -14.49
N GLY A 270 -17.29 -5.61 -13.76
CA GLY A 270 -16.69 -6.79 -14.36
C GLY A 270 -15.59 -7.38 -13.48
N LYS A 271 -14.52 -7.86 -14.07
CA LYS A 271 -13.41 -8.52 -13.39
C LYS A 271 -12.19 -7.60 -13.31
N SER A 272 -11.50 -7.64 -12.18
CA SER A 272 -10.17 -7.05 -12.02
C SER A 272 -9.34 -7.97 -11.13
N TYR A 273 -8.12 -8.28 -11.57
CA TYR A 273 -7.23 -9.15 -10.82
C TYR A 273 -5.76 -8.85 -11.10
N SER A 274 -4.91 -9.34 -10.19
CA SER A 274 -3.47 -9.30 -10.33
C SER A 274 -2.86 -10.66 -9.98
N HIS A 275 -2.02 -11.18 -10.86
CA HIS A 275 -1.11 -12.30 -10.59
C HIS A 275 0.31 -11.77 -10.55
N THR A 276 1.04 -12.10 -9.51
CA THR A 276 2.46 -11.79 -9.40
C THR A 276 3.22 -13.04 -9.02
N PHE A 277 4.16 -13.44 -9.87
CA PHE A 277 5.14 -14.49 -9.57
C PHE A 277 6.52 -13.84 -9.46
N GLN A 278 7.30 -14.21 -8.45
CA GLN A 278 8.68 -13.79 -8.30
C GLN A 278 9.55 -15.00 -7.93
N ALA A 279 10.71 -15.09 -8.55
CA ALA A 279 11.77 -16.02 -8.19
C ALA A 279 13.06 -15.25 -7.98
N GLU A 280 13.76 -15.53 -6.89
CA GLU A 280 15.06 -14.97 -6.58
C GLU A 280 16.02 -16.06 -6.15
N ALA A 281 17.21 -16.08 -6.74
CA ALA A 281 18.29 -16.99 -6.38
C ALA A 281 19.55 -16.20 -6.03
N SER A 282 20.10 -16.46 -4.84
CA SER A 282 21.32 -15.81 -4.36
C SER A 282 22.36 -16.86 -3.98
N TYR A 283 23.57 -16.77 -4.55
CA TYR A 283 24.63 -17.73 -4.30
C TYR A 283 25.96 -17.04 -4.03
N PRO A 284 26.65 -17.33 -2.92
CA PRO A 284 27.99 -16.83 -2.62
C PRO A 284 29.04 -17.72 -3.30
N PHE A 285 29.51 -17.36 -4.50
CA PHE A 285 30.46 -18.16 -5.29
C PHE A 285 31.82 -18.34 -4.59
N PHE A 286 32.36 -17.28 -4.04
CA PHE A 286 33.60 -17.32 -3.24
C PHE A 286 33.54 -16.29 -2.12
N LYS A 287 34.59 -16.25 -1.25
CA LYS A 287 34.61 -15.36 -0.09
C LYS A 287 34.49 -13.89 -0.54
N GLY A 288 33.45 -13.26 -0.06
CA GLY A 288 33.15 -11.85 -0.37
C GLY A 288 32.36 -11.61 -1.67
N PHE A 289 32.16 -12.61 -2.54
CA PHE A 289 31.42 -12.44 -3.79
C PHE A 289 30.09 -13.19 -3.77
N THR A 290 29.01 -12.47 -3.97
CA THR A 290 27.64 -13.01 -4.06
C THR A 290 26.99 -12.55 -5.36
N LEU A 291 26.37 -13.48 -6.07
CA LEU A 291 25.54 -13.22 -7.23
C LEU A 291 24.08 -13.46 -6.87
N THR A 292 23.23 -12.49 -7.16
CA THR A 292 21.77 -12.58 -6.98
C THR A 292 21.09 -12.34 -8.31
N ALA A 293 20.24 -13.27 -8.72
CA ALA A 293 19.37 -13.15 -9.87
C ALA A 293 17.92 -13.16 -9.43
N ALA A 294 17.12 -12.22 -9.91
CA ALA A 294 15.69 -12.18 -9.64
C ALA A 294 14.90 -11.98 -10.93
N TYR A 295 13.73 -12.63 -10.96
CA TYR A 295 12.76 -12.52 -12.04
C TYR A 295 11.37 -12.34 -11.49
N ARG A 296 10.61 -11.39 -12.05
CA ARG A 296 9.22 -11.15 -11.71
C ARG A 296 8.36 -11.16 -12.97
N LEU A 297 7.24 -11.87 -12.88
CA LEU A 297 6.13 -11.84 -13.82
C LEU A 297 4.93 -11.19 -13.13
N THR A 298 4.33 -10.18 -13.76
CA THR A 298 3.12 -9.51 -13.25
C THR A 298 2.07 -9.47 -14.36
N ASP A 299 0.89 -10.06 -14.12
CA ASP A 299 -0.26 -10.00 -15.04
C ASP A 299 -1.42 -9.32 -14.29
N VAL A 300 -1.72 -8.08 -14.68
CA VAL A 300 -2.80 -7.28 -14.09
C VAL A 300 -3.81 -6.94 -15.15
N LYS A 301 -5.05 -7.34 -14.94
CA LYS A 301 -6.15 -7.05 -15.86
C LYS A 301 -7.33 -6.43 -15.13
N THR A 302 -7.95 -5.48 -15.79
CA THR A 302 -9.12 -4.75 -15.29
C THR A 302 -10.13 -4.59 -16.43
N THR A 303 -11.41 -4.63 -16.11
CA THR A 303 -12.47 -4.39 -17.08
C THR A 303 -12.66 -2.89 -17.28
N TYR A 304 -12.47 -2.43 -18.53
CA TYR A 304 -12.72 -1.07 -19.00
C TYR A 304 -13.84 -1.12 -20.04
N GLY A 305 -14.92 -0.38 -19.84
CA GLY A 305 -16.03 -0.35 -20.80
C GLY A 305 -16.62 -1.74 -21.14
N GLY A 306 -16.63 -2.68 -20.17
CA GLY A 306 -17.11 -4.06 -20.36
C GLY A 306 -16.09 -5.02 -20.96
N VAL A 307 -14.87 -4.57 -21.31
CA VAL A 307 -13.82 -5.41 -21.90
C VAL A 307 -12.67 -5.58 -20.92
N LEU A 308 -12.29 -6.82 -20.63
CA LEU A 308 -11.13 -7.14 -19.78
C LEU A 308 -9.83 -6.88 -20.55
N ARG A 309 -9.01 -5.94 -20.06
CA ARG A 309 -7.75 -5.53 -20.70
C ARG A 309 -6.60 -5.52 -19.70
N GLU A 310 -5.38 -5.58 -20.19
CA GLU A 310 -4.18 -5.37 -19.38
C GLU A 310 -4.16 -3.93 -18.83
N ARG A 311 -3.77 -3.79 -17.55
CA ARG A 311 -3.64 -2.46 -16.93
C ARG A 311 -2.50 -1.69 -17.58
N PRO A 312 -2.74 -0.46 -18.07
CA PRO A 312 -1.69 0.37 -18.66
C PRO A 312 -0.53 0.62 -17.69
N PHE A 313 0.67 0.82 -18.24
CA PHE A 313 1.90 1.16 -17.50
C PHE A 313 2.37 0.14 -16.46
N VAL A 314 1.85 -1.09 -16.47
CA VAL A 314 2.34 -2.19 -15.63
C VAL A 314 3.32 -3.04 -16.44
N GLY A 315 4.60 -3.03 -16.03
CA GLY A 315 5.62 -3.88 -16.64
C GLY A 315 5.35 -5.36 -16.36
N ARG A 316 5.12 -6.16 -17.41
CA ARG A 316 4.79 -7.59 -17.28
C ARG A 316 5.96 -8.43 -16.81
N TYR A 317 7.18 -8.09 -17.26
CA TYR A 317 8.40 -8.82 -16.96
C TYR A 317 9.45 -7.89 -16.37
N LYS A 318 10.11 -8.34 -15.32
CA LYS A 318 11.24 -7.64 -14.71
C LYS A 318 12.33 -8.63 -14.34
N GLY A 319 13.54 -8.42 -14.83
CA GLY A 319 14.74 -9.16 -14.44
C GLY A 319 15.72 -8.26 -13.71
N LEU A 320 16.43 -8.80 -12.74
CA LEU A 320 17.52 -8.14 -12.03
C LEU A 320 18.66 -9.13 -11.86
N LEU A 321 19.87 -8.67 -12.14
CA LEU A 321 21.10 -9.38 -11.82
C LEU A 321 22.01 -8.45 -11.03
N THR A 322 22.40 -8.87 -9.84
CA THR A 322 23.28 -8.10 -8.95
C THR A 322 24.50 -8.92 -8.58
N ALA A 323 25.67 -8.40 -8.84
CA ALA A 323 26.95 -8.94 -8.36
C ALA A 323 27.47 -8.04 -7.24
N SER A 324 27.71 -8.62 -6.07
CA SER A 324 28.22 -7.90 -4.89
C SER A 324 29.55 -8.50 -4.48
N TYR A 325 30.56 -7.64 -4.28
CA TYR A 325 31.87 -8.06 -3.78
C TYR A 325 32.31 -7.23 -2.59
N GLN A 326 32.68 -7.91 -1.53
CA GLN A 326 33.25 -7.31 -0.31
C GLN A 326 34.68 -7.81 -0.14
N THR A 327 35.64 -6.87 0.00
CA THR A 327 37.05 -7.23 0.23
C THR A 327 37.22 -7.98 1.57
N PRO A 328 38.27 -8.81 1.73
CA PRO A 328 38.46 -9.65 2.93
C PRO A 328 38.46 -8.89 4.27
N LEU A 329 38.91 -7.65 4.27
CA LEU A 329 38.93 -6.77 5.46
C LEU A 329 37.64 -5.95 5.63
N GLY A 330 36.67 -6.07 4.70
CA GLY A 330 35.43 -5.30 4.73
C GLY A 330 35.59 -3.80 4.48
N ILE A 331 36.76 -3.37 3.97
CA ILE A 331 37.06 -1.95 3.75
C ILE A 331 36.32 -1.41 2.52
N TRP A 332 36.13 -2.24 1.49
CA TRP A 332 35.44 -1.88 0.25
C TRP A 332 34.31 -2.85 -0.03
N GLN A 333 33.19 -2.31 -0.44
CA GLN A 333 32.03 -3.07 -0.93
C GLN A 333 31.57 -2.47 -2.26
N PHE A 334 31.39 -3.30 -3.25
CA PHE A 334 30.97 -2.97 -4.61
C PHE A 334 29.65 -3.64 -4.95
#